data_a152e6791ead43f3da96eaf2a850955b
#
_entry.id   a152e6791ead43f3da96eaf2a850955b
#
_cell.length_a   1.000
_cell.length_b   1.000
_cell.length_c   1.000
_cell.angle_alpha   90.00
_cell.angle_beta   90.00
_cell.angle_gamma   90.00
#
_symmetry.space_group_name_H-M   'P 1'
#
loop_
_entity.id
_entity.type
_entity.pdbx_description
1 polymer ?
#
loop_
_entity_poly.entity_id
_entity_poly.type
_entity_poly.pdbx_seq_one_letter_code
_entity_poly.pdbx_strand_id
1 'polypeptide(L)'
;MKQLKASVWIMGLLALMLTVGVLMSSFGFWDGYYKSPFFLCTVIAFCIVTLWSVVRYPFSWKKIGFFLCHIGIVLVVVCGFISWGCLKETSFSIPINEKAFYGEVLQDDGSELEFGFEISLKSFTVEKYEADYRLYKNTEMNAEDVLIETVIQHRRGVYDWGEYGSVPATLLKKNGEYVDTYLLNNGCLLVKLPEVDKSYEGILQIRDGEVKQVSIGVNQPYTYKGWKFYLMGYDEESLQSAHLYVKKDPANVPFAVGIWMIILGTFGECLPLVFRKGASK
;
A
#
# COMPACT_ATOMS: atom_id res chain seq x y z
N MET A 1 -33.01 29.16 -5.88
CA MET A 1 -32.40 29.13 -7.24
C MET A 1 -31.02 29.79 -7.32
N LYS A 2 -30.76 31.00 -6.77
CA LYS A 2 -29.41 31.63 -6.85
C LYS A 2 -28.29 30.82 -6.15
N GLN A 3 -28.59 30.22 -4.99
CA GLN A 3 -27.61 29.41 -4.24
C GLN A 3 -27.23 28.11 -4.95
N LEU A 4 -28.21 27.41 -5.58
CA LEU A 4 -27.93 26.20 -6.34
C LEU A 4 -26.98 26.48 -7.52
N LYS A 5 -27.15 27.64 -8.17
CA LYS A 5 -26.25 28.07 -9.24
C LYS A 5 -24.84 28.33 -8.72
N ALA A 6 -24.68 29.00 -7.58
CA ALA A 6 -23.35 29.24 -6.97
C ALA A 6 -22.64 27.94 -6.61
N SER A 7 -23.35 26.98 -5.99
CA SER A 7 -22.77 25.66 -5.65
C SER A 7 -22.29 24.93 -6.89
N VAL A 8 -23.08 24.92 -7.97
CA VAL A 8 -22.71 24.27 -9.24
C VAL A 8 -21.46 24.92 -9.85
N TRP A 9 -21.36 26.26 -9.83
CA TRP A 9 -20.18 26.97 -10.33
C TRP A 9 -18.93 26.67 -9.51
N ILE A 10 -19.02 26.64 -8.17
CA ILE A 10 -17.88 26.30 -7.30
C ILE A 10 -17.43 24.85 -7.52
N MET A 11 -18.38 23.90 -7.65
CA MET A 11 -18.06 22.50 -7.98
C MET A 11 -17.38 22.38 -9.36
N GLY A 12 -17.90 23.11 -10.35
CA GLY A 12 -17.30 23.12 -11.69
C GLY A 12 -15.88 23.69 -11.69
N LEU A 13 -15.67 24.78 -10.96
CA LEU A 13 -14.36 25.39 -10.79
C LEU A 13 -13.39 24.43 -10.07
N LEU A 14 -13.82 23.79 -9.00
CA LEU A 14 -13.01 22.82 -8.26
C LEU A 14 -12.64 21.62 -9.15
N ALA A 15 -13.61 21.07 -9.90
CA ALA A 15 -13.37 19.99 -10.83
C ALA A 15 -12.35 20.39 -11.92
N LEU A 16 -12.50 21.59 -12.49
CA LEU A 16 -11.53 22.13 -13.46
C LEU A 16 -10.14 22.27 -12.85
N MET A 17 -10.04 22.81 -11.64
CA MET A 17 -8.76 22.99 -10.95
C MET A 17 -8.10 21.64 -10.63
N LEU A 18 -8.85 20.65 -10.19
CA LEU A 18 -8.34 19.30 -9.97
C LEU A 18 -7.80 18.67 -11.29
N THR A 19 -8.56 18.81 -12.37
CA THR A 19 -8.13 18.33 -13.70
C THR A 19 -6.84 19.02 -14.15
N VAL A 20 -6.77 20.35 -14.04
CA VAL A 20 -5.57 21.13 -14.36
C VAL A 20 -4.39 20.70 -13.48
N GLY A 21 -4.62 20.51 -12.18
CA GLY A 21 -3.58 20.06 -11.25
C GLY A 21 -2.99 18.68 -11.62
N VAL A 22 -3.85 17.73 -11.99
CA VAL A 22 -3.41 16.41 -12.45
C VAL A 22 -2.58 16.53 -13.74
N LEU A 23 -3.04 17.32 -14.71
CA LEU A 23 -2.31 17.54 -15.96
C LEU A 23 -0.95 18.22 -15.71
N MET A 24 -0.92 19.26 -14.89
CA MET A 24 0.32 19.98 -14.55
C MET A 24 1.33 19.06 -13.84
N SER A 25 0.88 18.24 -12.89
CA SER A 25 1.71 17.24 -12.21
C SER A 25 2.22 16.17 -13.18
N SER A 26 1.37 15.67 -14.08
CA SER A 26 1.73 14.64 -15.07
C SER A 26 2.82 15.14 -16.06
N PHE A 27 2.85 16.44 -16.35
CA PHE A 27 3.85 17.05 -17.22
C PHE A 27 5.05 17.65 -16.45
N GLY A 28 5.07 17.52 -15.11
CA GLY A 28 6.18 18.05 -14.28
C GLY A 28 6.25 19.58 -14.21
N PHE A 29 5.19 20.31 -14.57
CA PHE A 29 5.23 21.76 -14.67
C PHE A 29 5.11 22.50 -13.34
N TRP A 30 4.47 21.93 -12.31
CA TRP A 30 4.24 22.64 -11.05
C TRP A 30 3.92 21.70 -9.87
N ASP A 31 4.93 21.33 -9.10
CA ASP A 31 4.78 20.48 -7.89
C ASP A 31 4.01 21.16 -6.75
N GLY A 32 3.99 22.49 -6.73
CA GLY A 32 3.30 23.31 -5.71
C GLY A 32 1.85 23.67 -6.02
N TYR A 33 1.26 23.19 -7.11
CA TYR A 33 -0.08 23.59 -7.55
C TYR A 33 -1.15 23.46 -6.45
N TYR A 34 -1.23 22.31 -5.80
CA TYR A 34 -2.21 22.04 -4.74
C TYR A 34 -1.95 22.82 -3.44
N LYS A 35 -0.75 23.40 -3.27
CA LYS A 35 -0.38 24.31 -2.18
C LYS A 35 -0.67 25.77 -2.52
N SER A 36 -1.11 26.08 -3.72
CA SER A 36 -1.38 27.44 -4.15
C SER A 36 -2.53 28.06 -3.35
N PRO A 37 -2.43 29.34 -2.94
CA PRO A 37 -3.48 30.02 -2.21
C PRO A 37 -4.83 30.01 -2.95
N PHE A 38 -4.80 30.06 -4.27
CA PHE A 38 -5.98 30.03 -5.11
C PHE A 38 -6.73 28.67 -5.00
N PHE A 39 -6.00 27.56 -5.06
CA PHE A 39 -6.57 26.23 -4.86
C PHE A 39 -7.14 26.09 -3.45
N LEU A 40 -6.37 26.45 -2.43
CA LEU A 40 -6.81 26.41 -1.03
C LEU A 40 -8.08 27.23 -0.77
N CYS A 41 -8.14 28.47 -1.26
CA CYS A 41 -9.33 29.31 -1.14
C CYS A 41 -10.56 28.69 -1.82
N THR A 42 -10.38 28.04 -2.98
CA THR A 42 -11.49 27.37 -3.68
C THR A 42 -12.01 26.19 -2.89
N VAL A 43 -11.13 25.38 -2.30
CA VAL A 43 -11.50 24.23 -1.46
C VAL A 43 -12.21 24.69 -0.18
N ILE A 44 -11.71 25.75 0.47
CA ILE A 44 -12.35 26.34 1.65
C ILE A 44 -13.75 26.86 1.29
N ALA A 45 -13.88 27.58 0.19
CA ALA A 45 -15.18 28.08 -0.29
C ALA A 45 -16.16 26.94 -0.57
N PHE A 46 -15.69 25.84 -1.17
CA PHE A 46 -16.47 24.63 -1.40
C PHE A 46 -16.97 24.02 -0.08
N CYS A 47 -16.11 23.88 0.93
CA CYS A 47 -16.50 23.38 2.25
C CYS A 47 -17.56 24.28 2.92
N ILE A 48 -17.37 25.61 2.87
CA ILE A 48 -18.32 26.57 3.44
C ILE A 48 -19.68 26.43 2.76
N VAL A 49 -19.75 26.40 1.44
CA VAL A 49 -21.01 26.27 0.69
C VAL A 49 -21.68 24.92 0.95
N THR A 50 -20.91 23.86 1.09
CA THR A 50 -21.39 22.50 1.41
C THR A 50 -22.01 22.48 2.81
N LEU A 51 -21.33 23.02 3.83
CA LEU A 51 -21.85 23.13 5.20
C LEU A 51 -23.09 24.05 5.27
N TRP A 52 -23.07 25.17 4.54
CA TRP A 52 -24.22 26.06 4.44
C TRP A 52 -25.43 25.31 3.89
N SER A 53 -25.26 24.46 2.91
CA SER A 53 -26.33 23.63 2.36
C SER A 53 -26.93 22.71 3.41
N VAL A 54 -26.09 22.09 4.24
CA VAL A 54 -26.47 21.19 5.35
C VAL A 54 -27.31 21.97 6.39
N VAL A 55 -26.85 23.17 6.82
CA VAL A 55 -27.52 23.96 7.85
C VAL A 55 -28.87 24.50 7.36
N ARG A 56 -28.96 24.87 6.08
CA ARG A 56 -30.19 25.43 5.48
C ARG A 56 -31.24 24.39 5.15
N TYR A 57 -30.85 23.12 5.03
CA TYR A 57 -31.78 22.06 4.64
C TYR A 57 -32.50 21.51 5.87
N PRO A 58 -33.87 21.45 5.90
CA PRO A 58 -34.57 20.93 7.05
C PRO A 58 -34.25 19.44 7.27
N PHE A 59 -33.83 19.10 8.48
CA PHE A 59 -33.52 17.73 8.85
C PHE A 59 -34.76 16.83 8.70
N SER A 60 -34.55 15.69 8.08
CA SER A 60 -35.55 14.62 7.98
C SER A 60 -34.86 13.28 7.86
N TRP A 61 -35.34 12.26 8.56
CA TRP A 61 -34.82 10.91 8.47
C TRP A 61 -34.82 10.33 7.03
N LYS A 62 -35.80 10.78 6.21
CA LYS A 62 -35.87 10.39 4.80
C LYS A 62 -34.74 10.96 3.94
N LYS A 63 -34.00 11.92 4.46
CA LYS A 63 -32.94 12.65 3.77
C LYS A 63 -31.59 12.49 4.47
N ILE A 64 -31.46 11.48 5.31
CA ILE A 64 -30.22 11.23 6.06
C ILE A 64 -29.03 10.99 5.12
N GLY A 65 -29.27 10.41 3.95
CA GLY A 65 -28.26 10.23 2.92
C GLY A 65 -27.63 11.54 2.46
N PHE A 66 -28.46 12.59 2.23
CA PHE A 66 -27.97 13.92 1.90
C PHE A 66 -27.03 14.47 2.98
N PHE A 67 -27.42 14.37 4.25
CA PHE A 67 -26.57 14.85 5.37
C PHE A 67 -25.28 14.07 5.48
N LEU A 68 -25.33 12.74 5.39
CA LEU A 68 -24.14 11.89 5.44
C LEU A 68 -23.15 12.23 4.31
N CYS A 69 -23.63 12.35 3.07
CA CYS A 69 -22.76 12.71 1.95
C CYS A 69 -22.07 14.06 2.17
N HIS A 70 -22.81 15.11 2.51
CA HIS A 70 -22.26 16.46 2.60
C HIS A 70 -21.32 16.62 3.79
N ILE A 71 -21.67 16.08 4.96
CA ILE A 71 -20.79 16.09 6.13
C ILE A 71 -19.57 15.21 5.87
N GLY A 72 -19.74 14.04 5.26
CA GLY A 72 -18.65 13.15 4.90
C GLY A 72 -17.63 13.80 3.96
N ILE A 73 -18.09 14.52 2.93
CA ILE A 73 -17.21 15.27 2.01
C ILE A 73 -16.38 16.31 2.78
N VAL A 74 -17.03 17.12 3.63
CA VAL A 74 -16.31 18.13 4.42
C VAL A 74 -15.31 17.48 5.36
N LEU A 75 -15.68 16.37 6.02
CA LEU A 75 -14.81 15.64 6.91
C LEU A 75 -13.57 15.11 6.18
N VAL A 76 -13.74 14.50 5.00
CA VAL A 76 -12.62 14.01 4.16
C VAL A 76 -11.68 15.16 3.79
N VAL A 77 -12.21 16.31 3.37
CA VAL A 77 -11.39 17.46 2.99
C VAL A 77 -10.62 18.02 4.20
N VAL A 78 -11.30 18.21 5.33
CA VAL A 78 -10.65 18.70 6.56
C VAL A 78 -9.58 17.74 7.04
N CYS A 79 -9.86 16.43 7.04
CA CYS A 79 -8.88 15.39 7.39
C CYS A 79 -7.69 15.40 6.43
N GLY A 80 -7.89 15.65 5.14
CA GLY A 80 -6.80 15.80 4.18
C GLY A 80 -5.86 16.95 4.55
N PHE A 81 -6.37 18.08 4.99
CA PHE A 81 -5.53 19.20 5.46
C PHE A 81 -4.82 18.89 6.79
N ILE A 82 -5.50 18.21 7.72
CA ILE A 82 -4.87 17.78 8.98
C ILE A 82 -3.76 16.79 8.70
N SER A 83 -4.00 15.81 7.83
CA SER A 83 -2.97 14.85 7.42
C SER A 83 -1.79 15.57 6.77
N TRP A 84 -2.04 16.47 5.82
CA TRP A 84 -0.96 17.24 5.18
C TRP A 84 -0.08 18.04 6.16
N GLY A 85 -0.66 18.60 7.23
CA GLY A 85 0.10 19.38 8.22
C GLY A 85 0.66 18.59 9.39
N CYS A 86 0.10 17.41 9.69
CA CYS A 86 0.42 16.66 10.91
C CYS A 86 0.96 15.25 10.63
N LEU A 87 0.99 14.82 9.37
CA LEU A 87 1.57 13.55 8.98
C LEU A 87 3.05 13.52 9.32
N LYS A 88 3.46 12.47 10.01
CA LYS A 88 4.85 12.13 10.25
C LYS A 88 5.11 10.77 9.62
N GLU A 89 6.10 10.71 8.75
CA GLU A 89 6.48 9.47 8.08
C GLU A 89 7.95 9.47 7.75
N THR A 90 8.57 8.30 7.79
CA THR A 90 9.94 8.09 7.36
C THR A 90 10.19 6.62 7.03
N SER A 91 11.22 6.38 6.22
CA SER A 91 11.75 5.05 5.92
C SER A 91 13.16 4.94 6.45
N PHE A 92 13.48 3.84 7.08
CA PHE A 92 14.82 3.59 7.61
C PHE A 92 15.13 2.09 7.66
N SER A 93 16.43 1.78 7.70
CA SER A 93 16.91 0.41 7.90
C SER A 93 17.14 0.17 9.39
N ILE A 94 16.60 -0.92 9.90
CA ILE A 94 16.81 -1.37 11.28
C ILE A 94 17.61 -2.67 11.26
N PRO A 95 18.76 -2.75 11.99
CA PRO A 95 19.51 -3.98 12.06
C PRO A 95 18.76 -5.04 12.88
N ILE A 96 18.96 -6.31 12.51
CA ILE A 96 18.42 -7.44 13.26
C ILE A 96 19.27 -7.61 14.53
N ASN A 97 18.78 -7.05 15.63
CA ASN A 97 19.47 -7.11 16.92
C ASN A 97 18.48 -6.90 18.07
N GLU A 98 18.18 -7.94 18.83
CA GLU A 98 17.22 -7.85 19.94
C GLU A 98 17.67 -6.96 21.12
N LYS A 99 18.93 -6.55 21.17
CA LYS A 99 19.50 -5.70 22.23
C LYS A 99 19.58 -4.22 21.85
N ALA A 100 19.56 -3.90 20.56
CA ALA A 100 19.65 -2.54 20.08
C ALA A 100 18.25 -1.94 19.91
N PHE A 101 17.91 -0.99 20.76
CA PHE A 101 16.64 -0.30 20.74
C PHE A 101 16.81 1.14 20.26
N TYR A 102 15.89 1.60 19.40
CA TYR A 102 15.88 2.90 18.77
C TYR A 102 14.62 3.66 19.17
N GLY A 103 14.74 4.80 19.84
CA GLY A 103 13.62 5.68 20.23
C GLY A 103 13.35 6.79 19.22
N GLU A 104 14.34 7.05 18.37
CA GLU A 104 14.34 8.10 17.36
C GLU A 104 15.00 7.62 16.08
N VAL A 105 14.67 8.26 14.98
CA VAL A 105 15.24 7.97 13.65
C VAL A 105 15.54 9.29 12.94
N LEU A 106 16.72 9.38 12.37
CA LEU A 106 17.13 10.52 11.55
C LEU A 106 16.40 10.45 10.20
N GLN A 107 15.75 11.55 9.82
CA GLN A 107 15.09 11.69 8.53
C GLN A 107 16.09 12.18 7.46
N ASP A 108 15.73 12.06 6.19
CA ASP A 108 16.57 12.50 5.07
C ASP A 108 16.86 14.01 5.09
N ASP A 109 15.99 14.82 5.70
CA ASP A 109 16.15 16.26 5.87
C ASP A 109 17.03 16.66 7.06
N GLY A 110 17.57 15.67 7.80
CA GLY A 110 18.38 15.86 9.00
C GLY A 110 17.59 16.10 10.28
N SER A 111 16.26 16.07 10.23
CA SER A 111 15.42 16.14 11.43
C SER A 111 15.33 14.79 12.13
N GLU A 112 15.14 14.80 13.46
CA GLU A 112 14.93 13.59 14.26
C GLU A 112 13.43 13.34 14.43
N LEU A 113 13.05 12.10 14.20
CA LEU A 113 11.67 11.63 14.40
C LEU A 113 11.61 10.75 15.63
N GLU A 114 11.07 11.29 16.74
CA GLU A 114 10.87 10.56 17.97
C GLU A 114 9.57 9.77 17.99
N PHE A 115 9.62 8.52 18.47
CA PHE A 115 8.43 7.67 18.61
C PHE A 115 7.73 7.85 19.96
N GLY A 116 8.47 8.23 21.02
CA GLY A 116 8.01 8.25 22.42
C GLY A 116 8.00 6.85 23.07
N PHE A 117 8.66 5.88 22.47
CA PHE A 117 8.97 4.52 22.91
C PHE A 117 10.13 4.01 22.05
N GLU A 118 10.70 2.87 22.42
CA GLU A 118 11.83 2.31 21.67
C GLU A 118 11.42 1.07 20.88
N ILE A 119 12.04 0.86 19.74
CA ILE A 119 11.83 -0.30 18.88
C ILE A 119 13.12 -1.05 18.59
N SER A 120 13.04 -2.34 18.37
CA SER A 120 14.13 -3.23 17.94
C SER A 120 13.57 -4.32 17.04
N LEU A 121 14.36 -4.79 16.10
CA LEU A 121 14.02 -5.95 15.28
C LEU A 121 14.74 -7.18 15.82
N LYS A 122 14.00 -8.11 16.43
CA LYS A 122 14.56 -9.29 17.07
C LYS A 122 15.01 -10.34 16.06
N SER A 123 14.17 -10.63 15.10
CA SER A 123 14.40 -11.65 14.06
C SER A 123 13.68 -11.27 12.78
N PHE A 124 14.17 -11.83 11.70
CA PHE A 124 13.61 -11.67 10.36
C PHE A 124 13.73 -13.01 9.63
N THR A 125 12.70 -13.39 8.92
CA THR A 125 12.64 -14.64 8.14
C THR A 125 12.10 -14.34 6.75
N VAL A 126 12.69 -14.96 5.73
CA VAL A 126 12.26 -14.87 4.34
C VAL A 126 11.80 -16.25 3.91
N GLU A 127 10.61 -16.34 3.38
CA GLU A 127 10.10 -17.51 2.69
C GLU A 127 10.20 -17.25 1.19
N LYS A 128 10.87 -18.14 0.49
CA LYS A 128 11.04 -18.07 -0.97
C LYS A 128 10.10 -19.02 -1.68
N TYR A 129 9.72 -18.65 -2.90
CA TYR A 129 9.06 -19.59 -3.80
C TYR A 129 9.97 -20.75 -4.11
N GLU A 130 9.38 -21.86 -4.53
CA GLU A 130 10.15 -22.95 -5.09
C GLU A 130 10.90 -22.48 -6.33
N ALA A 131 12.13 -22.99 -6.51
CA ALA A 131 13.00 -22.52 -7.57
C ALA A 131 12.39 -22.73 -8.96
N ASP A 132 12.54 -21.75 -9.82
CA ASP A 132 12.30 -21.86 -11.24
C ASP A 132 13.58 -22.23 -11.97
N TYR A 133 13.43 -22.90 -13.10
CA TYR A 133 14.56 -23.30 -13.95
C TYR A 133 14.32 -22.88 -15.39
N ARG A 134 15.41 -22.52 -16.07
CA ARG A 134 15.46 -22.35 -17.52
C ARG A 134 16.04 -23.60 -18.14
N LEU A 135 15.45 -24.10 -19.21
CA LEU A 135 15.93 -25.29 -19.93
C LEU A 135 16.73 -24.89 -21.16
N TYR A 136 17.96 -25.35 -21.24
CA TYR A 136 18.86 -25.18 -22.37
C TYR A 136 19.05 -26.48 -23.14
N LYS A 137 19.23 -26.38 -24.45
CA LYS A 137 19.47 -27.51 -25.35
C LYS A 137 20.80 -28.20 -25.07
N ASN A 138 21.79 -27.42 -24.67
CA ASN A 138 23.15 -27.91 -24.41
C ASN A 138 23.76 -27.21 -23.16
N THR A 139 25.00 -27.53 -22.82
CA THR A 139 25.70 -26.99 -21.64
C THR A 139 26.35 -25.61 -21.86
N GLU A 140 26.33 -25.07 -23.07
CA GLU A 140 27.00 -23.79 -23.39
C GLU A 140 26.19 -22.56 -22.95
N MET A 141 24.93 -22.74 -22.57
CA MET A 141 24.03 -21.70 -22.05
C MET A 141 23.90 -20.47 -22.95
N ASN A 142 23.99 -20.67 -24.29
CA ASN A 142 23.76 -19.58 -25.23
C ASN A 142 22.28 -19.18 -25.25
N ALA A 143 22.00 -17.91 -25.49
CA ALA A 143 20.63 -17.42 -25.57
C ALA A 143 19.78 -18.12 -26.67
N GLU A 144 20.43 -18.54 -27.77
CA GLU A 144 19.80 -19.26 -28.88
C GLU A 144 19.45 -20.72 -28.55
N ASP A 145 20.05 -21.28 -27.50
CA ASP A 145 19.86 -22.66 -27.06
C ASP A 145 18.77 -22.80 -25.97
N VAL A 146 18.07 -21.74 -25.63
CA VAL A 146 16.97 -21.78 -24.68
C VAL A 146 15.78 -22.51 -25.29
N LEU A 147 15.37 -23.62 -24.70
CA LEU A 147 14.21 -24.40 -25.11
C LEU A 147 12.96 -23.96 -24.37
N ILE A 148 13.08 -23.70 -23.06
CA ILE A 148 11.98 -23.22 -22.20
C ILE A 148 12.54 -22.15 -21.26
N GLU A 149 11.94 -20.95 -21.30
CA GLU A 149 12.37 -19.80 -20.49
C GLU A 149 12.18 -20.01 -18.99
N THR A 150 11.08 -20.63 -18.59
CA THR A 150 10.76 -20.87 -17.19
C THR A 150 10.05 -22.20 -17.02
N VAL A 151 10.60 -23.07 -16.17
CA VAL A 151 10.02 -24.36 -15.81
C VAL A 151 9.72 -24.35 -14.32
N ILE A 152 8.44 -24.30 -13.99
CA ILE A 152 7.95 -24.20 -12.62
C ILE A 152 7.63 -25.60 -12.06
N GLN A 153 7.86 -25.80 -10.78
CA GLN A 153 7.45 -27.02 -10.09
C GLN A 153 5.92 -27.15 -10.10
N HIS A 154 5.43 -28.27 -10.57
CA HIS A 154 4.02 -28.60 -10.50
C HIS A 154 3.60 -29.05 -9.08
N ARG A 155 2.28 -28.96 -8.76
CA ARG A 155 1.69 -29.31 -7.45
C ARG A 155 2.07 -30.69 -6.91
N ARG A 156 2.58 -31.60 -7.74
CA ARG A 156 3.00 -32.95 -7.36
C ARG A 156 4.50 -33.05 -7.01
N GLY A 157 5.19 -31.93 -6.91
CA GLY A 157 6.64 -31.95 -6.63
C GLY A 157 7.48 -32.42 -7.81
N VAL A 158 7.00 -32.21 -9.03
CA VAL A 158 7.69 -32.60 -10.27
C VAL A 158 7.81 -31.36 -11.16
N TYR A 159 9.00 -31.14 -11.70
CA TYR A 159 9.22 -30.20 -12.80
C TYR A 159 8.95 -30.93 -14.11
N ASP A 160 8.08 -30.37 -14.94
CA ASP A 160 7.66 -30.97 -16.20
C ASP A 160 7.80 -29.95 -17.34
N TRP A 161 8.57 -30.31 -18.35
CA TRP A 161 8.83 -29.50 -19.57
C TRP A 161 8.36 -30.22 -20.84
N GLY A 162 7.31 -31.02 -20.71
CA GLY A 162 6.63 -31.65 -21.84
C GLY A 162 7.50 -32.65 -22.59
N GLU A 163 7.77 -32.41 -23.87
CA GLU A 163 8.54 -33.33 -24.74
C GLU A 163 9.99 -33.53 -24.30
N TYR A 164 10.56 -32.63 -23.51
CA TYR A 164 11.94 -32.73 -23.00
C TYR A 164 12.02 -33.52 -21.70
N GLY A 165 10.89 -33.91 -21.12
CA GLY A 165 10.83 -34.80 -19.95
C GLY A 165 10.40 -34.13 -18.67
N SER A 166 10.54 -34.85 -17.55
CA SER A 166 10.20 -34.34 -16.21
C SER A 166 11.18 -34.86 -15.17
N VAL A 167 11.40 -34.10 -14.09
CA VAL A 167 12.29 -34.46 -12.97
C VAL A 167 11.59 -34.19 -11.63
N PRO A 168 11.60 -35.15 -10.69
CA PRO A 168 11.17 -34.90 -9.33
C PRO A 168 12.01 -33.79 -8.67
N ALA A 169 11.36 -32.87 -7.96
CA ALA A 169 12.01 -31.76 -7.25
C ALA A 169 13.07 -32.26 -6.25
N THR A 170 12.93 -33.49 -5.74
CA THR A 170 13.91 -34.11 -4.84
C THR A 170 15.29 -34.34 -5.47
N LEU A 171 15.35 -34.53 -6.79
CA LEU A 171 16.61 -34.67 -7.52
C LEU A 171 17.28 -33.31 -7.79
N LEU A 172 16.51 -32.23 -7.75
CA LEU A 172 17.03 -30.86 -7.90
C LEU A 172 17.42 -30.24 -6.57
N LYS A 173 17.33 -30.99 -5.45
CA LYS A 173 17.72 -30.52 -4.12
C LYS A 173 18.95 -31.28 -3.61
N LYS A 174 19.93 -30.53 -3.08
CA LYS A 174 21.10 -31.05 -2.37
C LYS A 174 21.18 -30.36 -1.01
N ASN A 175 21.21 -31.16 0.08
CA ASN A 175 21.16 -30.63 1.47
C ASN A 175 19.96 -29.71 1.77
N GLY A 176 18.82 -29.92 1.09
CA GLY A 176 17.62 -29.12 1.28
C GLY A 176 17.52 -27.90 0.36
N GLU A 177 18.58 -27.48 -0.30
CA GLU A 177 18.63 -26.34 -1.21
C GLU A 177 18.57 -26.79 -2.68
N TYR A 178 17.97 -25.95 -3.53
CA TYR A 178 17.91 -26.19 -4.97
C TYR A 178 19.29 -25.98 -5.62
N VAL A 179 19.71 -26.93 -6.48
CA VAL A 179 20.96 -26.82 -7.21
C VAL A 179 20.89 -25.76 -8.31
N ASP A 180 22.02 -25.10 -8.57
CA ASP A 180 22.06 -24.04 -9.58
C ASP A 180 21.97 -24.60 -11.01
N THR A 181 22.52 -25.79 -11.23
CA THR A 181 22.45 -26.43 -12.53
C THR A 181 22.21 -27.94 -12.38
N TYR A 182 21.48 -28.52 -13.33
CA TYR A 182 21.20 -29.94 -13.37
C TYR A 182 21.21 -30.45 -14.82
N LEU A 183 22.10 -31.43 -15.11
CA LEU A 183 22.21 -32.04 -16.44
C LEU A 183 21.22 -33.20 -16.55
N LEU A 184 20.38 -33.15 -17.55
CA LEU A 184 19.40 -34.18 -17.85
C LEU A 184 20.03 -35.34 -18.67
N ASN A 185 19.43 -36.53 -18.61
CA ASN A 185 19.87 -37.69 -19.34
C ASN A 185 19.85 -37.52 -20.87
N ASN A 186 19.06 -36.58 -21.38
CA ASN A 186 18.96 -36.24 -22.80
C ASN A 186 20.01 -35.20 -23.26
N GLY A 187 20.91 -34.76 -22.37
CA GLY A 187 21.93 -33.77 -22.66
C GLY A 187 21.49 -32.30 -22.51
N CYS A 188 20.24 -32.05 -22.18
CA CYS A 188 19.75 -30.71 -21.86
C CYS A 188 20.19 -30.26 -20.46
N LEU A 189 20.36 -28.98 -20.26
CA LEU A 189 20.77 -28.37 -19.00
C LEU A 189 19.65 -27.55 -18.39
N LEU A 190 19.34 -27.82 -17.13
CA LEU A 190 18.52 -26.95 -16.29
C LEU A 190 19.43 -25.96 -15.55
N VAL A 191 19.08 -24.67 -15.59
CA VAL A 191 19.77 -23.61 -14.87
C VAL A 191 18.75 -22.92 -13.98
N LYS A 192 19.04 -22.88 -12.67
CA LYS A 192 18.18 -22.21 -11.69
C LYS A 192 18.08 -20.71 -12.00
N LEU A 193 16.88 -20.18 -12.02
CA LEU A 193 16.64 -18.75 -12.10
C LEU A 193 16.85 -18.07 -10.74
N PRO A 194 17.03 -16.74 -10.69
CA PRO A 194 17.10 -16.02 -9.43
C PRO A 194 15.90 -16.34 -8.55
N GLU A 195 16.16 -16.54 -7.28
CA GLU A 195 15.10 -16.85 -6.31
C GLU A 195 14.15 -15.66 -6.13
N VAL A 196 12.87 -15.95 -6.01
CA VAL A 196 11.83 -14.94 -5.80
C VAL A 196 11.26 -15.11 -4.39
N ASP A 197 11.18 -14.00 -3.67
CA ASP A 197 10.60 -14.00 -2.34
C ASP A 197 9.10 -14.21 -2.42
N LYS A 198 8.60 -15.12 -1.60
CA LYS A 198 7.18 -15.38 -1.43
C LYS A 198 6.59 -14.48 -0.34
N SER A 199 7.27 -14.41 0.79
CA SER A 199 6.91 -13.58 1.91
C SER A 199 8.11 -13.36 2.83
N TYR A 200 8.07 -12.28 3.59
CA TYR A 200 9.01 -12.05 4.68
C TYR A 200 8.28 -11.54 5.91
N GLU A 201 8.79 -11.90 7.06
CA GLU A 201 8.22 -11.62 8.37
C GLU A 201 9.31 -11.25 9.36
N GLY A 202 9.04 -10.25 10.21
CA GLY A 202 9.94 -9.83 11.28
C GLY A 202 9.24 -9.84 12.63
N ILE A 203 9.99 -10.07 13.71
CA ILE A 203 9.52 -9.88 15.07
C ILE A 203 10.04 -8.52 15.56
N LEU A 204 9.13 -7.56 15.61
CA LEU A 204 9.39 -6.23 16.18
C LEU A 204 9.21 -6.27 17.68
N GLN A 205 10.19 -5.76 18.43
CA GLN A 205 10.10 -5.53 19.86
C GLN A 205 9.80 -4.05 20.10
N ILE A 206 8.87 -3.77 20.99
CA ILE A 206 8.51 -2.41 21.42
C ILE A 206 8.74 -2.34 22.92
N ARG A 207 9.60 -1.41 23.35
CA ARG A 207 9.89 -1.11 24.74
C ARG A 207 9.21 0.19 25.16
N ASP A 208 8.26 0.07 26.08
CA ASP A 208 7.50 1.19 26.64
C ASP A 208 7.15 0.85 28.09
N GLY A 209 8.18 0.88 28.96
CA GLY A 209 8.17 0.24 30.27
C GLY A 209 8.46 -1.26 30.15
N GLU A 210 7.54 -2.03 29.60
CA GLU A 210 7.71 -3.46 29.30
C GLU A 210 8.06 -3.70 27.84
N VAL A 211 8.75 -4.83 27.56
CA VAL A 211 9.05 -5.23 26.19
C VAL A 211 7.94 -6.11 25.63
N LYS A 212 7.29 -5.64 24.58
CA LYS A 212 6.26 -6.37 23.83
C LYS A 212 6.83 -6.83 22.49
N GLN A 213 6.61 -8.10 22.16
CA GLN A 213 6.99 -8.67 20.84
C GLN A 213 5.74 -8.79 19.96
N VAL A 214 5.88 -8.38 18.70
CA VAL A 214 4.81 -8.41 17.70
C VAL A 214 5.37 -8.84 16.36
N SER A 215 4.60 -9.62 15.60
CA SER A 215 4.94 -9.97 14.25
C SER A 215 4.51 -8.86 13.29
N ILE A 216 5.39 -8.54 12.33
CA ILE A 216 5.12 -7.66 11.19
C ILE A 216 5.55 -8.36 9.92
N GLY A 217 4.77 -8.26 8.85
CA GLY A 217 5.08 -8.94 7.58
C GLY A 217 4.56 -8.18 6.37
N VAL A 218 4.74 -8.76 5.22
CA VAL A 218 4.21 -8.23 3.96
C VAL A 218 2.70 -8.05 4.10
N ASN A 219 2.21 -6.82 3.86
CA ASN A 219 0.78 -6.46 3.99
C ASN A 219 0.18 -6.68 5.41
N GLN A 220 1.01 -6.89 6.43
CA GLN A 220 0.59 -7.05 7.82
C GLN A 220 1.27 -5.99 8.71
N PRO A 221 0.88 -4.71 8.58
CA PRO A 221 1.44 -3.65 9.39
C PRO A 221 0.97 -3.73 10.84
N TYR A 222 1.82 -3.30 11.77
CA TYR A 222 1.46 -3.19 13.17
C TYR A 222 1.26 -1.73 13.58
N THR A 223 0.27 -1.48 14.45
CA THR A 223 -0.02 -0.14 14.96
C THR A 223 0.19 -0.05 16.47
N TYR A 224 0.98 0.94 16.91
CA TYR A 224 1.22 1.23 18.32
C TYR A 224 1.27 2.74 18.61
N LYS A 225 0.53 3.22 19.59
CA LYS A 225 0.42 4.65 19.96
C LYS A 225 0.23 5.61 18.77
N GLY A 226 -0.54 5.18 17.78
CA GLY A 226 -0.82 5.94 16.55
C GLY A 226 0.25 5.84 15.46
N TRP A 227 1.40 5.24 15.74
CA TRP A 227 2.41 4.86 14.77
C TRP A 227 2.04 3.55 14.08
N LYS A 228 2.20 3.49 12.78
CA LYS A 228 1.97 2.31 11.97
C LYS A 228 3.29 1.91 11.31
N PHE A 229 3.70 0.67 11.54
CA PHE A 229 4.95 0.09 11.08
C PHE A 229 4.67 -0.85 9.92
N TYR A 230 5.34 -0.62 8.81
CA TYR A 230 5.29 -1.45 7.61
C TYR A 230 6.67 -2.03 7.36
N LEU A 231 6.72 -3.33 7.10
CA LEU A 231 7.91 -4.00 6.66
C LEU A 231 7.96 -3.93 5.14
N MET A 232 8.91 -3.15 4.59
CA MET A 232 8.98 -2.83 3.16
C MET A 232 9.95 -3.73 2.40
N GLY A 233 10.96 -4.26 3.07
CA GLY A 233 12.00 -5.07 2.47
C GLY A 233 13.11 -5.37 3.45
N TYR A 234 14.22 -5.82 2.92
CA TYR A 234 15.41 -6.16 3.69
C TYR A 234 16.67 -6.03 2.81
N ASP A 235 17.82 -6.05 3.43
CA ASP A 235 19.10 -6.11 2.74
C ASP A 235 19.36 -7.54 2.26
N GLU A 236 19.21 -7.78 0.96
CA GLU A 236 19.33 -9.09 0.33
C GLU A 236 20.75 -9.66 0.41
N GLU A 237 21.79 -8.81 0.46
CA GLU A 237 23.17 -9.24 0.49
C GLU A 237 23.59 -9.74 1.87
N SER A 238 23.23 -8.99 2.91
CA SER A 238 23.70 -9.29 4.27
C SER A 238 22.67 -10.04 5.10
N LEU A 239 21.38 -9.91 4.82
CA LEU A 239 20.26 -10.37 5.65
C LEU A 239 20.35 -9.87 7.12
N GLN A 240 21.08 -8.77 7.35
CA GLN A 240 21.33 -8.24 8.70
C GLN A 240 20.47 -7.05 9.06
N SER A 241 19.74 -6.49 8.11
CA SER A 241 18.85 -5.37 8.33
C SER A 241 17.56 -5.50 7.54
N ALA A 242 16.48 -4.91 8.06
CA ALA A 242 15.22 -4.78 7.36
C ALA A 242 14.85 -3.32 7.16
N HIS A 243 14.11 -3.03 6.09
CA HIS A 243 13.63 -1.70 5.76
C HIS A 243 12.23 -1.51 6.33
N LEU A 244 12.09 -0.58 7.25
CA LEU A 244 10.82 -0.19 7.84
C LEU A 244 10.37 1.15 7.25
N TYR A 245 9.09 1.23 6.90
CA TYR A 245 8.38 2.49 6.71
C TYR A 245 7.45 2.70 7.89
N VAL A 246 7.53 3.86 8.51
CA VAL A 246 6.72 4.22 9.67
C VAL A 246 5.91 5.47 9.38
N LYS A 247 4.67 5.47 9.85
CA LYS A 247 3.72 6.55 9.59
C LYS A 247 2.87 6.82 10.83
N LYS A 248 2.69 8.10 11.15
CA LYS A 248 1.73 8.58 12.16
C LYS A 248 0.85 9.65 11.53
N ASP A 249 -0.42 9.32 11.34
CA ASP A 249 -1.40 10.19 10.73
C ASP A 249 -2.63 10.29 11.62
N PRO A 250 -2.83 11.41 12.34
CA PRO A 250 -3.95 11.57 13.25
C PRO A 250 -5.30 11.66 12.51
N ALA A 251 -5.29 11.99 11.23
CA ALA A 251 -6.49 12.12 10.41
C ALA A 251 -6.96 10.81 9.78
N ASN A 252 -6.17 9.73 9.83
CA ASN A 252 -6.46 8.49 9.12
C ASN A 252 -7.84 7.88 9.48
N VAL A 253 -8.15 7.78 10.79
CA VAL A 253 -9.44 7.22 11.24
C VAL A 253 -10.63 8.11 10.87
N PRO A 254 -10.66 9.41 11.20
CA PRO A 254 -11.77 10.28 10.80
C PRO A 254 -11.90 10.42 9.28
N PHE A 255 -10.81 10.35 8.52
CA PHE A 255 -10.84 10.30 7.06
C PHE A 255 -11.60 9.07 6.55
N ALA A 256 -11.29 7.88 7.09
CA ALA A 256 -12.02 6.65 6.76
C ALA A 256 -13.51 6.74 7.12
N VAL A 257 -13.85 7.32 8.28
CA VAL A 257 -15.25 7.59 8.67
C VAL A 257 -15.93 8.48 7.64
N GLY A 258 -15.27 9.55 7.19
CA GLY A 258 -15.82 10.45 6.16
C GLY A 258 -16.11 9.71 4.85
N ILE A 259 -15.22 8.84 4.40
CA ILE A 259 -15.44 7.99 3.21
C ILE A 259 -16.66 7.09 3.40
N TRP A 260 -16.78 6.39 4.54
CA TRP A 260 -17.94 5.55 4.81
C TRP A 260 -19.24 6.34 4.86
N MET A 261 -19.22 7.55 5.42
CA MET A 261 -20.38 8.44 5.41
C MET A 261 -20.82 8.80 3.97
N ILE A 262 -19.88 9.08 3.07
CA ILE A 262 -20.18 9.36 1.66
C ILE A 262 -20.80 8.13 0.99
N ILE A 263 -20.18 6.94 1.18
CA ILE A 263 -20.68 5.68 0.60
C ILE A 263 -22.11 5.40 1.08
N LEU A 264 -22.32 5.37 2.39
CA LEU A 264 -23.64 5.07 2.99
C LEU A 264 -24.68 6.13 2.63
N GLY A 265 -24.27 7.40 2.60
CA GLY A 265 -25.12 8.49 2.19
C GLY A 265 -25.59 8.38 0.75
N THR A 266 -24.66 8.04 -0.16
CA THR A 266 -24.97 7.84 -1.59
C THR A 266 -25.92 6.65 -1.78
N PHE A 267 -25.66 5.52 -1.11
CA PHE A 267 -26.56 4.38 -1.13
C PHE A 267 -27.96 4.76 -0.61
N GLY A 268 -28.03 5.50 0.50
CA GLY A 268 -29.31 5.96 1.08
C GLY A 268 -30.14 6.84 0.15
N GLU A 269 -29.51 7.65 -0.69
CA GLU A 269 -30.19 8.46 -1.70
C GLU A 269 -30.59 7.66 -2.95
N CYS A 270 -29.77 6.70 -3.38
CA CYS A 270 -29.99 5.92 -4.60
C CYS A 270 -31.02 4.79 -4.43
N LEU A 271 -31.03 4.10 -3.28
CA LEU A 271 -31.95 2.97 -3.02
C LEU A 271 -33.42 3.28 -3.27
N PRO A 272 -34.00 4.38 -2.75
CA PRO A 272 -35.41 4.70 -2.99
C PRO A 272 -35.75 4.93 -4.47
N LEU A 273 -34.78 5.39 -5.27
CA LEU A 273 -34.95 5.61 -6.72
C LEU A 273 -35.06 4.28 -7.48
N VAL A 274 -34.28 3.27 -7.07
CA VAL A 274 -34.29 1.92 -7.69
C VAL A 274 -35.62 1.23 -7.41
N PHE A 275 -36.12 1.26 -6.16
CA PHE A 275 -37.36 0.59 -5.78
C PHE A 275 -38.61 1.29 -6.33
N ARG A 276 -38.61 2.62 -6.51
CA ARG A 276 -39.71 3.32 -7.15
C ARG A 276 -39.90 3.00 -8.63
N LYS A 277 -38.81 2.76 -9.37
CA LYS A 277 -38.88 2.34 -10.78
C LYS A 277 -39.39 0.90 -10.97
N GLY A 278 -39.19 0.03 -9.97
CA GLY A 278 -39.68 -1.37 -10.00
C GLY A 278 -41.20 -1.50 -9.73
N ALA A 279 -41.83 -0.51 -9.11
CA ALA A 279 -43.28 -0.52 -8.80
C ALA A 279 -44.17 0.11 -9.89
N SER A 280 -43.56 0.58 -11.00
CA SER A 280 -44.25 1.24 -12.13
C SER A 280 -44.22 0.39 -13.42
N LYS A 281 -44.16 -0.94 -13.28
CA LYS A 281 -44.35 -1.88 -14.42
C LYS A 281 -45.51 -2.81 -14.13
#